data_7e794286e0eb78b764df92d0e9938932
#
_entry.id   7e794286e0eb78b764df92d0e9938932
#
_cell.length_a   1.000
_cell.length_b   1.000
_cell.length_c   1.000
_cell.angle_alpha   90.00
_cell.angle_beta   90.00
_cell.angle_gamma   90.00
#
_symmetry.space_group_name_H-M   'P 1'
#
loop_
_entity.id
_entity.type
_entity.pdbx_description
1 polymer ?
#
loop_
_entity_poly.entity_id
_entity_poly.type
_entity_poly.pdbx_seq_one_letter_code
_entity_poly.pdbx_strand_id
1 'polypeptide(L)'
;QYAPSAYYQGKRPVVALAAVCALALLMLAQLGEGLLAVLLVVACEVLIGVLTLHGGKRTAFGDEIVAQALGYRKFLRRVTQSQLQSRLAQDSQYFYRILPYAEAMGLAGNLARTLGSTELEQCDWYQESKPLPRTAAGFYASLREALALLDLSIRK
;
A
#
# COMPACT_ATOMS: atom_id res chain seq x y z
N GLN A 1 -15.30 5.76 -7.48
CA GLN A 1 -15.13 4.54 -6.65
C GLN A 1 -14.69 3.42 -7.59
N TYR A 2 -13.44 3.02 -7.53
CA TYR A 2 -12.91 1.92 -8.33
C TYR A 2 -13.19 0.60 -7.61
N ALA A 3 -13.80 -0.35 -8.32
CA ALA A 3 -14.05 -1.67 -7.76
C ALA A 3 -12.71 -2.42 -7.52
N PRO A 4 -12.56 -3.17 -6.43
CA PRO A 4 -11.33 -3.94 -6.15
C PRO A 4 -10.94 -4.89 -7.30
N SER A 5 -11.90 -5.36 -8.05
CA SER A 5 -11.72 -6.21 -9.24
C SER A 5 -10.95 -5.52 -10.39
N ALA A 6 -10.89 -4.17 -10.40
CA ALA A 6 -10.12 -3.44 -11.41
C ALA A 6 -8.60 -3.56 -11.19
N TYR A 7 -8.14 -3.88 -9.97
CA TYR A 7 -6.73 -3.93 -9.61
C TYR A 7 -6.13 -5.35 -9.66
N TYR A 8 -6.94 -6.38 -9.52
CA TYR A 8 -6.49 -7.77 -9.46
C TYR A 8 -7.26 -8.65 -10.44
N GLN A 9 -6.53 -9.52 -11.13
CA GLN A 9 -7.17 -10.57 -11.93
C GLN A 9 -7.87 -11.57 -11.01
N GLY A 10 -9.12 -11.92 -11.32
CA GLY A 10 -9.91 -12.87 -10.56
C GLY A 10 -9.26 -14.26 -10.53
N LYS A 11 -9.51 -15.02 -9.47
CA LYS A 11 -8.97 -16.37 -9.24
C LYS A 11 -9.57 -17.45 -10.17
N ARG A 12 -10.48 -17.11 -11.09
CA ARG A 12 -11.20 -18.04 -11.97
C ARG A 12 -10.29 -18.99 -12.78
N PRO A 13 -9.19 -18.53 -13.43
CA PRO A 13 -8.32 -19.45 -14.18
C PRO A 13 -7.59 -20.45 -13.27
N VAL A 14 -7.38 -20.09 -12.02
CA VAL A 14 -6.71 -20.94 -11.03
C VAL A 14 -7.61 -22.08 -10.57
N VAL A 15 -8.88 -21.79 -10.32
CA VAL A 15 -9.87 -22.79 -9.94
C VAL A 15 -10.08 -23.79 -11.08
N ALA A 16 -10.11 -23.31 -12.33
CA ALA A 16 -10.20 -24.18 -13.50
C ALA A 16 -8.98 -25.09 -13.62
N LEU A 17 -7.77 -24.57 -13.41
CA LEU A 17 -6.54 -25.36 -13.44
C LEU A 17 -6.52 -26.43 -12.35
N ALA A 18 -6.88 -26.07 -11.12
CA ALA A 18 -6.98 -27.02 -10.01
C ALA A 18 -8.00 -28.12 -10.27
N ALA A 19 -9.13 -27.80 -10.88
CA ALA A 19 -10.14 -28.81 -11.27
C ALA A 19 -9.62 -29.78 -12.35
N VAL A 20 -8.85 -29.29 -13.32
CA VAL A 20 -8.23 -30.13 -14.37
C VAL A 20 -7.18 -31.05 -13.75
N CYS A 21 -6.38 -30.58 -12.82
CA CYS A 21 -5.39 -31.40 -12.13
C CYS A 21 -6.04 -32.48 -11.25
N ALA A 22 -7.11 -32.15 -10.53
CA ALA A 22 -7.85 -33.12 -9.72
C ALA A 22 -8.47 -34.25 -10.60
N LEU A 23 -8.99 -33.90 -11.78
CA LEU A 23 -9.46 -34.86 -12.77
C LEU A 23 -8.33 -35.77 -13.29
N ALA A 24 -7.16 -35.22 -13.56
CA ALA A 24 -5.97 -35.97 -13.98
C ALA A 24 -5.50 -36.97 -12.92
N LEU A 25 -5.55 -36.58 -11.63
CA LEU A 25 -5.26 -37.45 -10.49
C LEU A 25 -6.23 -38.64 -10.40
N LEU A 26 -7.52 -38.36 -10.56
CA LEU A 26 -8.54 -39.42 -10.56
C LEU A 26 -8.32 -40.42 -11.69
N MET A 27 -7.94 -39.95 -12.89
CA MET A 27 -7.65 -40.83 -14.03
C MET A 27 -6.37 -41.65 -13.80
N LEU A 28 -5.30 -41.10 -13.26
CA LEU A 28 -4.06 -41.81 -12.92
C LEU A 28 -4.28 -42.88 -11.84
N ALA A 29 -5.12 -42.60 -10.85
CA ALA A 29 -5.48 -43.59 -9.81
C ALA A 29 -6.20 -44.81 -10.36
N GLN A 30 -6.94 -44.67 -11.48
CA GLN A 30 -7.62 -45.79 -12.15
C GLN A 30 -6.66 -46.67 -12.98
N LEU A 31 -5.51 -46.17 -13.39
CA LEU A 31 -4.55 -46.87 -14.23
C LEU A 31 -3.56 -47.78 -13.46
N GLY A 32 -3.67 -47.85 -12.12
CA GLY A 32 -2.80 -48.68 -11.28
C GLY A 32 -1.32 -48.29 -11.27
N GLU A 33 -1.01 -47.05 -11.65
CA GLU A 33 0.32 -46.49 -11.61
C GLU A 33 0.83 -46.46 -10.17
N GLY A 34 2.11 -46.74 -9.99
CA GLY A 34 2.72 -46.92 -8.68
C GLY A 34 2.63 -45.66 -7.76
N LEU A 35 2.73 -45.90 -6.46
CA LEU A 35 2.66 -44.91 -5.38
C LEU A 35 3.48 -43.62 -5.65
N LEU A 36 4.62 -43.75 -6.35
CA LEU A 36 5.50 -42.62 -6.73
C LEU A 36 4.83 -41.62 -7.68
N ALA A 37 4.04 -42.11 -8.65
CA ALA A 37 3.35 -41.20 -9.59
C ALA A 37 2.27 -40.38 -8.88
N VAL A 38 1.52 -40.99 -7.96
CA VAL A 38 0.50 -40.33 -7.15
C VAL A 38 1.14 -39.26 -6.25
N LEU A 39 2.26 -39.56 -5.59
CA LEU A 39 2.97 -38.61 -4.75
C LEU A 39 3.49 -37.40 -5.55
N LEU A 40 4.03 -37.59 -6.75
CA LEU A 40 4.50 -36.51 -7.62
C LEU A 40 3.35 -35.58 -8.04
N VAL A 41 2.22 -36.12 -8.41
CA VAL A 41 1.07 -35.31 -8.83
C VAL A 41 0.53 -34.50 -7.64
N VAL A 42 0.39 -35.11 -6.46
CA VAL A 42 -0.01 -34.38 -5.23
C VAL A 42 0.97 -33.25 -4.90
N ALA A 43 2.27 -33.52 -5.01
CA ALA A 43 3.29 -32.49 -4.76
C ALA A 43 3.19 -31.31 -5.77
N CYS A 44 2.94 -31.61 -7.05
CA CYS A 44 2.72 -30.57 -8.06
C CYS A 44 1.44 -29.75 -7.78
N GLU A 45 0.36 -30.37 -7.35
CA GLU A 45 -0.89 -29.65 -7.03
C GLU A 45 -0.72 -28.74 -5.82
N VAL A 46 -0.05 -29.22 -4.77
CA VAL A 46 0.27 -28.40 -3.60
C VAL A 46 1.14 -27.20 -4.02
N LEU A 47 2.16 -27.41 -4.85
CA LEU A 47 3.03 -26.36 -5.35
C LEU A 47 2.25 -25.31 -6.16
N ILE A 48 1.41 -25.75 -7.09
CA ILE A 48 0.53 -24.87 -7.88
C ILE A 48 -0.43 -24.11 -6.96
N GLY A 49 -1.04 -24.77 -5.98
CA GLY A 49 -1.91 -24.15 -4.99
C GLY A 49 -1.20 -23.04 -4.21
N VAL A 50 0.01 -23.29 -3.71
CA VAL A 50 0.83 -22.30 -3.00
C VAL A 50 1.19 -21.13 -3.89
N LEU A 51 1.67 -21.38 -5.11
CA LEU A 51 2.02 -20.33 -6.07
C LEU A 51 0.82 -19.46 -6.45
N THR A 52 -0.37 -20.03 -6.54
CA THR A 52 -1.59 -19.29 -6.88
C THR A 52 -2.14 -18.48 -5.72
N LEU A 53 -2.00 -18.97 -4.50
CA LEU A 53 -2.37 -18.21 -3.29
C LEU A 53 -1.45 -16.99 -3.08
N HIS A 54 -0.16 -17.11 -3.41
CA HIS A 54 0.82 -16.03 -3.23
C HIS A 54 1.04 -15.20 -4.49
N GLY A 55 0.73 -15.72 -5.66
CA GLY A 55 0.92 -15.09 -6.97
C GLY A 55 -0.27 -14.28 -7.47
N GLY A 56 -0.89 -13.44 -6.64
CA GLY A 56 -1.95 -12.53 -7.08
C GLY A 56 -1.45 -11.63 -8.23
N LYS A 57 -1.78 -11.98 -9.48
CA LYS A 57 -1.45 -11.14 -10.64
C LYS A 57 -2.28 -9.86 -10.58
N ARG A 58 -1.60 -8.73 -10.58
CA ARG A 58 -2.22 -7.42 -10.74
C ARG A 58 -2.64 -7.23 -12.19
N THR A 59 -3.65 -6.42 -12.41
CA THR A 59 -3.98 -5.95 -13.76
C THR A 59 -2.93 -4.93 -14.22
N ALA A 60 -2.80 -4.70 -15.53
CA ALA A 60 -1.92 -3.65 -16.06
C ALA A 60 -2.21 -2.28 -15.41
N PHE A 61 -3.49 -1.98 -15.16
CA PHE A 61 -3.90 -0.79 -14.41
C PHE A 61 -3.42 -0.81 -12.95
N GLY A 62 -3.51 -1.96 -12.28
CA GLY A 62 -3.01 -2.10 -10.90
C GLY A 62 -1.50 -1.91 -10.81
N ASP A 63 -0.74 -2.40 -11.79
CA ASP A 63 0.71 -2.23 -11.86
C ASP A 63 1.11 -0.76 -12.11
N GLU A 64 0.36 -0.05 -12.96
CA GLU A 64 0.57 1.37 -13.20
C GLU A 64 0.35 2.21 -11.93
N ILE A 65 -0.75 1.99 -11.22
CA ILE A 65 -1.03 2.69 -9.94
C ILE A 65 0.07 2.40 -8.90
N VAL A 66 0.53 1.15 -8.81
CA VAL A 66 1.63 0.80 -7.89
C VAL A 66 2.93 1.46 -8.32
N ALA A 67 3.24 1.50 -9.61
CA ALA A 67 4.43 2.18 -10.12
C ALA A 67 4.41 3.68 -9.80
N GLN A 68 3.27 4.34 -9.99
CA GLN A 68 3.06 5.75 -9.61
C GLN A 68 3.23 5.96 -8.10
N ALA A 69 2.64 5.11 -7.26
CA ALA A 69 2.77 5.19 -5.80
C ALA A 69 4.21 4.98 -5.34
N LEU A 70 4.93 4.02 -5.93
CA LEU A 70 6.36 3.78 -5.65
C LEU A 70 7.24 4.95 -6.11
N GLY A 71 6.94 5.51 -7.29
CA GLY A 71 7.59 6.72 -7.80
C GLY A 71 7.41 7.90 -6.84
N TYR A 72 6.19 8.11 -6.37
CA TYR A 72 5.87 9.17 -5.41
C TYR A 72 6.55 8.94 -4.04
N ARG A 73 6.56 7.70 -3.55
CA ARG A 73 7.31 7.33 -2.34
C ARG A 73 8.80 7.62 -2.48
N LYS A 74 9.40 7.28 -3.63
CA LYS A 74 10.81 7.57 -3.91
C LYS A 74 11.09 9.07 -3.95
N PHE A 75 10.19 9.86 -4.53
CA PHE A 75 10.25 11.32 -4.51
C PHE A 75 10.21 11.86 -3.08
N LEU A 76 9.20 11.52 -2.28
CA LEU A 76 9.07 11.96 -0.88
C LEU A 76 10.27 11.58 0.00
N ARG A 77 10.93 10.46 -0.31
CA ARG A 77 12.11 10.00 0.42
C ARG A 77 13.37 10.81 0.11
N ARG A 78 13.45 11.42 -1.09
CA ARG A 78 14.64 12.13 -1.59
C ARG A 78 14.43 13.62 -1.72
N VAL A 79 13.23 14.10 -1.48
CA VAL A 79 12.90 15.53 -1.61
C VAL A 79 13.77 16.36 -0.69
N THR A 80 14.32 17.44 -1.24
CA THR A 80 15.16 18.40 -0.51
C THR A 80 14.32 19.57 0.03
N GLN A 81 14.86 20.25 1.05
CA GLN A 81 14.20 21.41 1.63
C GLN A 81 13.92 22.51 0.59
N SER A 82 14.87 22.80 -0.29
CA SER A 82 14.70 23.81 -1.34
C SER A 82 13.57 23.48 -2.32
N GLN A 83 13.43 22.19 -2.68
CA GLN A 83 12.34 21.71 -3.55
C GLN A 83 10.98 21.87 -2.87
N LEU A 84 10.89 21.55 -1.58
CA LEU A 84 9.65 21.72 -0.82
C LEU A 84 9.29 23.19 -0.65
N GLN A 85 10.26 24.05 -0.34
CA GLN A 85 10.05 25.48 -0.22
C GLN A 85 9.58 26.11 -1.55
N SER A 86 10.16 25.71 -2.69
CA SER A 86 9.71 26.19 -3.99
C SER A 86 8.28 25.78 -4.32
N ARG A 87 7.85 24.59 -3.86
CA ARG A 87 6.45 24.15 -3.99
C ARG A 87 5.51 24.89 -3.05
N LEU A 88 5.94 25.14 -1.82
CA LEU A 88 5.18 25.95 -0.87
C LEU A 88 4.99 27.39 -1.32
N ALA A 89 6.00 27.96 -1.99
CA ALA A 89 5.89 29.31 -2.58
C ALA A 89 4.86 29.38 -3.72
N GLN A 90 4.62 28.28 -4.43
CA GLN A 90 3.58 28.18 -5.47
C GLN A 90 2.20 27.85 -4.91
N ASP A 91 2.16 27.08 -3.83
CA ASP A 91 0.97 26.56 -3.19
C ASP A 91 1.21 26.38 -1.69
N SER A 92 0.74 27.34 -0.91
CA SER A 92 0.94 27.38 0.54
C SER A 92 0.33 26.15 1.26
N GLN A 93 -0.70 25.54 0.68
CA GLN A 93 -1.35 24.35 1.23
C GLN A 93 -0.71 23.03 0.76
N TYR A 94 0.38 23.09 -0.02
CA TYR A 94 1.04 21.92 -0.58
C TYR A 94 1.45 20.89 0.48
N PHE A 95 2.04 21.34 1.60
CA PHE A 95 2.44 20.47 2.70
C PHE A 95 1.27 19.63 3.24
N TYR A 96 0.14 20.29 3.51
CA TYR A 96 -1.05 19.64 4.06
C TYR A 96 -1.68 18.65 3.09
N ARG A 97 -1.57 18.91 1.80
CA ARG A 97 -2.09 18.01 0.75
C ARG A 97 -1.27 16.74 0.59
N ILE A 98 0.05 16.81 0.76
CA ILE A 98 0.93 15.64 0.63
C ILE A 98 1.06 14.85 1.94
N LEU A 99 0.78 15.46 3.08
CA LEU A 99 0.95 14.87 4.40
C LEU A 99 0.20 13.54 4.60
N PRO A 100 -1.08 13.38 4.21
CA PRO A 100 -1.80 12.11 4.34
C PRO A 100 -1.14 10.97 3.55
N TYR A 101 -0.64 11.27 2.36
CA TYR A 101 0.09 10.28 1.56
C TYR A 101 1.45 9.93 2.17
N ALA A 102 2.15 10.94 2.69
CA ALA A 102 3.42 10.74 3.39
C ALA A 102 3.23 9.89 4.66
N GLU A 103 2.13 10.09 5.41
CA GLU A 103 1.78 9.29 6.59
C GLU A 103 1.48 7.84 6.20
N ALA A 104 0.65 7.61 5.20
CA ALA A 104 0.33 6.28 4.68
C ALA A 104 1.58 5.50 4.21
N MET A 105 2.62 6.22 3.75
CA MET A 105 3.89 5.65 3.31
C MET A 105 4.96 5.58 4.43
N GLY A 106 4.67 6.06 5.64
CA GLY A 106 5.60 6.12 6.77
C GLY A 106 6.71 7.16 6.60
N LEU A 107 6.50 8.20 5.81
CA LEU A 107 7.49 9.24 5.47
C LEU A 107 7.14 10.64 6.01
N ALA A 108 6.00 10.81 6.67
CA ALA A 108 5.55 12.11 7.16
C ALA A 108 6.52 12.75 8.15
N GLY A 109 7.12 11.96 9.06
CA GLY A 109 8.14 12.45 9.98
C GLY A 109 9.42 12.92 9.29
N ASN A 110 9.80 12.31 8.16
CA ASN A 110 10.93 12.79 7.35
C ASN A 110 10.58 14.09 6.63
N LEU A 111 9.39 14.17 6.06
CA LEU A 111 8.88 15.37 5.38
C LEU A 111 8.83 16.57 6.36
N ALA A 112 8.26 16.38 7.55
CA ALA A 112 8.19 17.40 8.59
C ALA A 112 9.57 17.87 9.06
N ARG A 113 10.53 16.95 9.20
CA ARG A 113 11.92 17.30 9.54
C ARG A 113 12.65 18.02 8.42
N THR A 114 12.42 17.66 7.17
CA THR A 114 13.04 18.32 6.00
C THR A 114 12.60 19.78 5.90
N LEU A 115 11.34 20.09 6.18
CA LEU A 115 10.85 21.46 6.27
C LEU A 115 11.25 22.17 7.58
N GLY A 116 11.40 21.41 8.67
CA GLY A 116 11.91 21.89 9.95
C GLY A 116 11.16 23.11 10.50
N SER A 117 11.86 24.22 10.57
CA SER A 117 11.35 25.50 11.10
C SER A 117 10.65 26.37 10.04
N THR A 118 10.41 25.86 8.82
CA THR A 118 9.68 26.64 7.82
C THR A 118 8.27 26.93 8.33
N GLU A 119 7.92 28.21 8.34
CA GLU A 119 6.57 28.65 8.71
C GLU A 119 5.58 28.23 7.62
N LEU A 120 4.47 27.67 8.05
CA LEU A 120 3.35 27.24 7.21
C LEU A 120 2.18 28.21 7.40
N GLU A 121 1.42 28.45 6.35
CA GLU A 121 0.12 29.08 6.48
C GLU A 121 -0.86 28.22 7.28
N GLN A 122 -1.95 28.82 7.72
CA GLN A 122 -2.95 28.08 8.49
C GLN A 122 -3.58 26.98 7.64
N CYS A 123 -3.77 25.82 8.26
CA CYS A 123 -4.41 24.66 7.62
C CYS A 123 -5.92 24.87 7.49
N ASP A 124 -6.49 24.65 6.30
CA ASP A 124 -7.91 24.88 6.04
C ASP A 124 -8.83 23.81 6.67
N TRP A 125 -8.33 22.60 6.83
CA TRP A 125 -9.15 21.45 7.27
C TRP A 125 -8.88 21.01 8.71
N TYR A 126 -7.89 21.59 9.40
CA TYR A 126 -7.54 21.25 10.77
C TYR A 126 -7.57 22.50 11.65
N GLN A 127 -8.44 22.48 12.66
CA GLN A 127 -8.52 23.53 13.68
C GLN A 127 -8.17 22.95 15.02
N GLU A 128 -7.28 23.58 15.73
CA GLU A 128 -6.86 23.20 17.06
C GLU A 128 -7.34 24.23 18.09
N SER A 129 -7.68 23.73 19.29
CA SER A 129 -8.09 24.60 20.40
C SER A 129 -6.94 25.43 21.00
N LYS A 130 -5.69 25.08 20.70
CA LYS A 130 -4.49 25.77 21.12
C LYS A 130 -3.76 26.36 19.90
N PRO A 131 -3.13 27.55 20.04
CA PRO A 131 -2.31 28.09 18.95
C PRO A 131 -1.17 27.13 18.62
N LEU A 132 -1.25 26.50 17.45
CA LEU A 132 -0.20 25.64 16.92
C LEU A 132 1.08 26.42 16.65
N PRO A 133 2.25 25.82 16.90
CA PRO A 133 3.45 26.31 16.24
C PRO A 133 3.25 26.21 14.73
N ARG A 134 3.33 27.34 14.03
CA ARG A 134 3.15 27.42 12.56
C ARG A 134 4.30 26.76 11.78
N THR A 135 4.95 25.77 12.37
CA THR A 135 6.05 25.04 11.75
C THR A 135 5.63 23.65 11.36
N ALA A 136 6.21 23.12 10.27
CA ALA A 136 5.91 21.78 9.77
C ALA A 136 6.12 20.68 10.84
N ALA A 137 7.19 20.81 11.61
CA ALA A 137 7.49 19.86 12.70
C ALA A 137 6.47 19.94 13.85
N GLY A 138 6.07 21.15 14.25
CA GLY A 138 5.09 21.37 15.30
C GLY A 138 3.71 20.85 14.90
N PHE A 139 3.26 21.18 13.70
CA PHE A 139 1.98 20.67 13.17
C PHE A 139 1.95 19.14 13.14
N TYR A 140 3.03 18.51 12.65
CA TYR A 140 3.11 17.05 12.58
C TYR A 140 3.08 16.40 13.98
N ALA A 141 3.73 17.01 14.98
CA ALA A 141 3.71 16.53 16.35
C ALA A 141 2.28 16.53 16.92
N SER A 142 1.54 17.63 16.76
CA SER A 142 0.14 17.74 17.22
C SER A 142 -0.78 16.76 16.47
N LEU A 143 -0.62 16.63 15.16
CA LEU A 143 -1.38 15.67 14.37
C LEU A 143 -1.16 14.23 14.86
N ARG A 144 0.09 13.88 15.14
CA ARG A 144 0.44 12.53 15.64
C ARG A 144 -0.15 12.25 17.01
N GLU A 145 -0.19 13.25 17.88
CA GLU A 145 -0.86 13.13 19.19
C GLU A 145 -2.35 12.88 19.03
N ALA A 146 -3.02 13.64 18.16
CA ALA A 146 -4.43 13.45 17.84
C ALA A 146 -4.72 12.05 17.26
N LEU A 147 -3.89 11.56 16.34
CA LEU A 147 -4.01 10.22 15.77
C LEU A 147 -3.81 9.12 16.83
N ALA A 148 -2.88 9.30 17.76
CA ALA A 148 -2.67 8.36 18.85
C ALA A 148 -3.89 8.27 19.80
N LEU A 149 -4.54 9.41 20.09
CA LEU A 149 -5.78 9.43 20.88
C LEU A 149 -6.93 8.74 20.16
N LEU A 150 -7.04 8.91 18.83
CA LEU A 150 -8.04 8.21 18.02
C LEU A 150 -7.82 6.69 18.03
N ASP A 151 -6.59 6.22 17.87
CA ASP A 151 -6.29 4.78 17.91
C ASP A 151 -6.67 4.15 19.27
N LEU A 152 -6.42 4.85 20.37
CA LEU A 152 -6.83 4.42 21.70
C LEU A 152 -8.36 4.36 21.86
N SER A 153 -9.11 5.26 21.19
CA SER A 153 -10.57 5.29 21.24
C SER A 153 -11.22 4.16 20.44
N ILE A 154 -10.58 3.74 19.34
CA ILE A 154 -11.09 2.67 18.46
C ILE A 154 -10.85 1.28 19.06
N ARG A 155 -9.81 1.13 19.88
CA ARG A 155 -9.47 -0.16 20.52
C ARG A 155 -10.28 -0.50 21.76
N LYS A 156 -11.15 0.40 22.21
CA LYS A 156 -12.13 0.16 23.28
C LYS A 156 -13.45 -0.35 22.71
#